data_c4fadf18701a58aff983f1254b902d44
#
_entry.id   c4fadf18701a58aff983f1254b902d44
#
_cell.length_a   1.000
_cell.length_b   1.000
_cell.length_c   1.000
_cell.angle_alpha   90.00
_cell.angle_beta   90.00
_cell.angle_gamma   90.00
#
_symmetry.space_group_name_H-M   'P 1'
#
loop_
_entity.id
_entity.type
_entity.pdbx_description
1 polymer ?
#
loop_
_entity_poly.entity_id
_entity_poly.type
_entity_poly.pdbx_seq_one_letter_code
_entity_poly.pdbx_strand_id
1 'polypeptide(L)'
;MATKEWGTETIICREPHACKIMTLKPGQQVSLHWHANKTETFVLIEGGLTVEIVDQSGKRSIIDLTAPFSSITIDINTPHTFYCPDGQKESTKFIEASTLDSQDDSYRIYPSGPKGEGFINW
;
A
#
# COMPACT_ATOMS: atom_id res chain seq x y z
N MET A 1 -2.76 17.65 -1.34
CA MET A 1 -2.56 16.42 -2.17
C MET A 1 -1.10 16.34 -2.59
N ALA A 2 -0.50 15.20 -2.43
CA ALA A 2 0.87 14.94 -2.91
C ALA A 2 0.83 14.02 -4.11
N THR A 3 1.64 14.34 -5.13
CA THR A 3 1.79 13.50 -6.33
C THR A 3 3.00 12.60 -6.15
N LYS A 4 2.82 11.31 -6.38
CA LYS A 4 3.85 10.26 -6.29
C LYS A 4 4.00 9.60 -7.66
N GLU A 5 5.07 8.82 -7.86
CA GLU A 5 5.24 8.03 -9.08
C GLU A 5 4.04 7.11 -9.33
N TRP A 6 3.51 6.49 -8.28
CA TRP A 6 2.43 5.52 -8.35
C TRP A 6 1.02 6.15 -8.36
N GLY A 7 0.88 7.45 -8.11
CA GLY A 7 -0.44 8.11 -8.07
C GLY A 7 -0.46 9.31 -7.16
N THR A 8 -1.52 9.46 -6.40
CA THR A 8 -1.71 10.60 -5.50
C THR A 8 -2.06 10.16 -4.08
N GLU A 9 -1.73 11.02 -3.12
CA GLU A 9 -2.01 10.83 -1.71
C GLU A 9 -2.60 12.12 -1.16
N THR A 10 -3.77 12.03 -0.53
CA THR A 10 -4.43 13.14 0.14
C THR A 10 -4.57 12.82 1.61
N ILE A 11 -3.92 13.59 2.47
CA ILE A 11 -3.98 13.42 3.92
C ILE A 11 -5.27 14.07 4.43
N ILE A 12 -6.13 13.27 5.08
CA ILE A 12 -7.38 13.73 5.69
C ILE A 12 -7.11 14.20 7.12
N CYS A 13 -6.38 13.41 7.90
CA CYS A 13 -5.95 13.77 9.24
C CYS A 13 -4.71 12.98 9.63
N ARG A 14 -3.97 13.45 10.64
CA ARG A 14 -2.78 12.78 11.15
C ARG A 14 -2.90 12.38 12.62
N GLU A 15 -3.73 13.08 13.38
CA GLU A 15 -3.90 12.87 14.83
C GLU A 15 -5.37 12.90 15.21
N PRO A 16 -5.78 12.10 16.19
CA PRO A 16 -5.03 11.13 17.00
C PRO A 16 -4.68 9.84 16.25
N HIS A 17 -5.21 9.65 15.07
CA HIS A 17 -4.88 8.57 14.13
C HIS A 17 -4.72 9.20 12.74
N ALA A 18 -4.16 8.47 11.82
CA ALA A 18 -3.96 8.97 10.47
C ALA A 18 -4.95 8.36 9.49
N CYS A 19 -5.41 9.19 8.54
CA CYS A 19 -6.31 8.76 7.47
C CYS A 19 -5.90 9.46 6.17
N LYS A 20 -5.72 8.68 5.12
CA LYS A 20 -5.31 9.18 3.80
C LYS A 20 -6.18 8.56 2.72
N ILE A 21 -6.45 9.33 1.67
CA ILE A 21 -7.07 8.82 0.45
C ILE A 21 -5.97 8.70 -0.60
N MET A 22 -5.88 7.52 -1.20
CA MET A 22 -4.84 7.20 -2.17
C MET A 22 -5.46 6.81 -3.49
N THR A 23 -4.90 7.33 -4.57
CA THR A 23 -5.25 6.94 -5.94
C THR A 23 -4.01 6.33 -6.58
N LEU A 24 -4.13 5.08 -7.01
CA LEU A 24 -3.02 4.29 -7.51
C LEU A 24 -3.18 4.06 -9.01
N LYS A 25 -2.16 4.40 -9.78
CA LYS A 25 -2.17 4.20 -11.23
C LYS A 25 -1.92 2.74 -11.61
N PRO A 26 -2.60 2.22 -12.64
CA PRO A 26 -2.25 0.91 -13.19
C PRO A 26 -0.81 0.89 -13.67
N GLY A 27 -0.16 -0.26 -13.55
CA GLY A 27 1.21 -0.46 -14.01
C GLY A 27 2.29 0.07 -13.08
N GLN A 28 1.91 0.68 -11.95
CA GLN A 28 2.85 1.17 -10.95
C GLN A 28 2.76 0.31 -9.69
N GLN A 29 3.87 0.25 -8.96
CA GLN A 29 3.96 -0.49 -7.70
C GLN A 29 4.55 0.42 -6.63
N VAL A 30 3.93 0.45 -5.47
CA VAL A 30 4.43 1.18 -4.31
C VAL A 30 5.67 0.47 -3.77
N SER A 31 6.56 1.19 -3.11
CA SER A 31 7.77 0.60 -2.54
C SER A 31 7.45 -0.60 -1.66
N LEU A 32 8.33 -1.59 -1.67
CA LEU A 32 8.32 -2.65 -0.66
C LEU A 32 8.94 -2.06 0.60
N HIS A 33 8.15 -1.93 1.65
CA HIS A 33 8.57 -1.27 2.87
C HIS A 33 7.85 -1.83 4.09
N TRP A 34 8.31 -1.47 5.27
CA TRP A 34 7.69 -1.84 6.54
C TRP A 34 7.76 -0.69 7.53
N HIS A 35 6.91 -0.78 8.55
CA HIS A 35 6.84 0.21 9.63
C HIS A 35 7.04 -0.48 10.97
N ALA A 36 7.82 0.13 11.85
CA ALA A 36 8.10 -0.43 13.17
C ALA A 36 7.02 -0.09 14.20
N ASN A 37 6.35 1.05 14.03
CA ASN A 37 5.43 1.59 15.05
C ASN A 37 4.00 1.81 14.54
N LYS A 38 3.74 1.50 13.28
CA LYS A 38 2.48 1.82 12.63
C LYS A 38 1.76 0.55 12.19
N THR A 39 0.52 0.41 12.62
CA THR A 39 -0.42 -0.56 12.07
C THR A 39 -1.33 0.20 11.12
N GLU A 40 -1.56 -0.33 9.93
CA GLU A 40 -2.37 0.31 8.91
C GLU A 40 -3.42 -0.61 8.33
N THR A 41 -4.58 -0.04 7.98
CA THR A 41 -5.67 -0.75 7.31
C THR A 41 -5.94 -0.08 5.98
N PHE A 42 -5.96 -0.86 4.92
CA PHE A 42 -6.34 -0.39 3.59
C PHE A 42 -7.78 -0.80 3.33
N VAL A 43 -8.62 0.16 2.92
CA VAL A 43 -10.03 -0.07 2.59
C VAL A 43 -10.26 0.30 1.14
N LEU A 44 -10.66 -0.67 0.34
CA LEU A 44 -10.90 -0.46 -1.09
C LEU A 44 -12.16 0.38 -1.31
N ILE A 45 -12.07 1.38 -2.18
CA ILE A 45 -13.21 2.22 -2.57
C ILE A 45 -13.61 1.92 -4.01
N GLU A 46 -12.67 2.00 -4.97
CA GLU A 46 -12.92 1.76 -6.39
C GLU A 46 -11.77 0.97 -7.00
N GLY A 47 -12.09 0.11 -7.95
CA GLY A 47 -11.10 -0.73 -8.62
C GLY A 47 -10.77 -1.96 -7.80
N GLY A 48 -9.60 -2.52 -8.04
CA GLY A 48 -9.04 -3.62 -7.26
C GLY A 48 -7.72 -3.21 -6.64
N LEU A 49 -7.34 -3.86 -5.55
CA LEU A 49 -6.05 -3.62 -4.91
C LEU A 49 -5.40 -4.96 -4.60
N THR A 50 -4.24 -5.19 -5.18
CA THR A 50 -3.43 -6.37 -4.87
C THR A 50 -2.36 -5.96 -3.86
N VAL A 51 -2.32 -6.65 -2.73
CA VAL A 51 -1.38 -6.40 -1.65
C VAL A 51 -0.50 -7.63 -1.48
N GLU A 52 0.81 -7.43 -1.47
CA GLU A 52 1.77 -8.49 -1.17
C GLU A 52 2.40 -8.21 0.18
N ILE A 53 2.43 -9.21 1.03
CA ILE A 53 3.03 -9.13 2.37
C ILE A 53 4.06 -10.23 2.54
N VAL A 54 5.04 -9.98 3.41
CA VAL A 54 6.05 -10.95 3.80
C VAL A 54 5.93 -11.17 5.30
N ASP A 55 5.64 -12.41 5.72
CA ASP A 55 5.53 -12.72 7.13
C ASP A 55 6.91 -12.90 7.79
N GLN A 56 6.92 -13.16 9.10
CA GLN A 56 8.16 -13.29 9.86
C GLN A 56 8.99 -14.51 9.46
N SER A 57 8.37 -15.51 8.83
CA SER A 57 9.10 -16.68 8.31
C SER A 57 9.70 -16.41 6.93
N GLY A 58 9.45 -15.23 6.35
CA GLY A 58 9.89 -14.89 5.00
C GLY A 58 8.94 -15.35 3.91
N LYS A 59 7.78 -15.89 4.27
CA LYS A 59 6.78 -16.32 3.31
C LYS A 59 6.02 -15.14 2.74
N ARG A 60 5.96 -15.09 1.42
CA ARG A 60 5.20 -14.08 0.67
C ARG A 60 3.75 -14.53 0.48
N SER A 61 2.81 -13.63 0.74
CA SER A 61 1.39 -13.86 0.50
C SER A 61 0.82 -12.73 -0.35
N ILE A 62 -0.08 -13.07 -1.25
CA ILE A 62 -0.74 -12.13 -2.16
C ILE A 62 -2.22 -12.12 -1.81
N ILE A 63 -2.75 -10.94 -1.53
CA ILE A 63 -4.15 -10.74 -1.16
C ILE A 63 -4.78 -9.78 -2.16
N ASP A 64 -5.89 -10.18 -2.79
CA ASP A 64 -6.63 -9.33 -3.71
C ASP A 64 -7.89 -8.80 -3.04
N LEU A 65 -8.01 -7.47 -2.98
CA LEU A 65 -9.25 -6.80 -2.59
C LEU A 65 -10.00 -6.46 -3.87
N THR A 66 -11.21 -6.97 -4.03
CA THR A 66 -11.99 -6.82 -5.27
C THR A 66 -13.34 -6.15 -5.07
N ALA A 67 -13.91 -6.22 -3.89
CA ALA A 67 -15.20 -5.62 -3.59
C ALA A 67 -15.03 -4.29 -2.86
N PRO A 68 -15.85 -3.26 -3.15
CA PRO A 68 -15.83 -2.02 -2.37
C PRO A 68 -16.00 -2.31 -0.88
N PHE A 69 -15.21 -1.57 -0.07
CA PHE A 69 -15.16 -1.66 1.39
C PHE A 69 -14.51 -2.95 1.94
N SER A 70 -14.00 -3.83 1.09
CA SER A 70 -13.12 -4.88 1.57
C SER A 70 -11.83 -4.26 2.11
N SER A 71 -11.21 -4.89 3.09
CA SER A 71 -10.07 -4.31 3.77
C SER A 71 -9.03 -5.35 4.16
N ILE A 72 -7.82 -4.85 4.39
CA ILE A 72 -6.71 -5.63 4.94
C ILE A 72 -5.97 -4.79 5.96
N THR A 73 -5.60 -5.39 7.07
CA THR A 73 -4.77 -4.74 8.10
C THR A 73 -3.35 -5.28 8.04
N ILE A 74 -2.38 -4.38 7.94
CA ILE A 74 -0.97 -4.70 7.94
C ILE A 74 -0.41 -4.39 9.32
N ASP A 75 0.15 -5.39 9.97
CA ASP A 75 0.72 -5.26 11.29
C ASP A 75 2.12 -4.60 11.23
N ILE A 76 2.63 -4.18 12.38
CA ILE A 76 3.99 -3.64 12.49
C ILE A 76 5.00 -4.67 11.99
N ASN A 77 6.14 -4.21 11.53
CA ASN A 77 7.27 -5.05 11.09
C ASN A 77 6.92 -6.04 9.96
N THR A 78 5.90 -5.73 9.17
CA THR A 78 5.48 -6.59 8.06
C THR A 78 5.78 -5.88 6.74
N PRO A 79 6.79 -6.32 5.99
CA PRO A 79 7.07 -5.76 4.67
C PRO A 79 5.88 -5.95 3.74
N HIS A 80 5.53 -4.92 3.01
CA HIS A 80 4.39 -4.95 2.09
C HIS A 80 4.58 -4.01 0.91
N THR A 81 3.88 -4.31 -0.15
CA THR A 81 3.76 -3.49 -1.35
C THR A 81 2.35 -3.67 -1.89
N PHE A 82 1.91 -2.76 -2.73
CA PHE A 82 0.59 -2.88 -3.35
C PHE A 82 0.58 -2.24 -4.74
N TYR A 83 -0.36 -2.70 -5.55
CA TYR A 83 -0.50 -2.27 -6.94
C TYR A 83 -1.92 -2.60 -7.45
N CYS A 84 -2.28 -2.03 -8.60
CA CYS A 84 -3.51 -2.41 -9.28
C CYS A 84 -3.39 -3.83 -9.82
N PRO A 85 -4.49 -4.62 -9.83
CA PRO A 85 -4.47 -5.95 -10.45
C PRO A 85 -4.03 -5.89 -11.92
N ASP A 86 -3.41 -6.96 -12.38
CA ASP A 86 -3.00 -7.07 -13.78
C ASP A 86 -4.21 -6.92 -14.71
N GLY A 87 -4.03 -6.15 -15.78
CA GLY A 87 -5.08 -5.92 -16.78
C GLY A 87 -6.08 -4.83 -16.40
N GLN A 88 -6.06 -4.32 -15.18
CA GLN A 88 -6.93 -3.19 -14.82
C GLN A 88 -6.44 -1.92 -15.51
N LYS A 89 -7.34 -1.21 -16.18
CA LYS A 89 -7.03 0.02 -16.93
C LYS A 89 -7.31 1.29 -16.13
N GLU A 90 -8.23 1.22 -15.16
CA GLU A 90 -8.62 2.35 -14.33
C GLU A 90 -7.74 2.42 -13.08
N SER A 91 -7.59 3.61 -12.53
CA SER A 91 -6.92 3.79 -11.25
C SER A 91 -7.72 3.16 -10.11
N THR A 92 -7.01 2.71 -9.09
CA THR A 92 -7.62 2.23 -7.84
C THR A 92 -7.66 3.35 -6.84
N LYS A 93 -8.79 3.50 -6.15
CA LYS A 93 -8.94 4.43 -5.03
C LYS A 93 -9.15 3.63 -3.75
N PHE A 94 -8.37 3.94 -2.72
CA PHE A 94 -8.49 3.29 -1.42
C PHE A 94 -8.13 4.25 -0.30
N ILE A 95 -8.54 3.88 0.92
CA ILE A 95 -8.25 4.63 2.14
C ILE A 95 -7.18 3.88 2.90
N GLU A 96 -6.19 4.61 3.42
CA GLU A 96 -5.26 4.10 4.42
C GLU A 96 -5.61 4.73 5.76
N ALA A 97 -5.98 3.90 6.73
CA ALA A 97 -6.17 4.31 8.12
C ALA A 97 -5.04 3.71 8.96
N SER A 98 -4.40 4.50 9.81
CA SER A 98 -3.27 4.02 10.58
C SER A 98 -3.20 4.62 11.97
N THR A 99 -2.46 3.94 12.87
CA THR A 99 -2.32 4.35 14.26
C THR A 99 -1.36 5.51 14.45
N LEU A 100 -0.34 5.60 13.61
CA LEU A 100 0.70 6.62 13.67
C LEU A 100 1.12 6.97 12.25
N ASP A 101 1.42 8.23 11.99
CA ASP A 101 1.97 8.65 10.71
C ASP A 101 3.24 9.47 10.94
N SER A 102 4.39 8.82 10.75
CA SER A 102 5.70 9.44 10.84
C SER A 102 6.54 9.04 9.63
N GLN A 103 7.11 10.02 8.95
CA GLN A 103 7.96 9.76 7.80
C GLN A 103 9.22 8.98 8.20
N ASP A 104 9.67 9.12 9.43
CA ASP A 104 10.85 8.43 9.94
C ASP A 104 10.59 6.95 10.24
N ASP A 105 9.32 6.53 10.27
CA ASP A 105 8.92 5.15 10.54
C ASP A 105 8.60 4.40 9.23
N SER A 106 9.46 4.53 8.24
CA SER A 106 9.31 3.80 6.97
C SER A 106 10.66 3.29 6.52
N TYR A 107 10.77 1.99 6.35
CA TYR A 107 12.01 1.30 5.98
C TYR A 107 11.83 0.63 4.63
N ARG A 108 12.43 1.17 3.60
CA ARG A 108 12.31 0.68 2.23
C ARG A 108 13.27 -0.47 1.96
N ILE A 109 12.73 -1.50 1.32
CA ILE A 109 13.52 -2.63 0.80
C ILE A 109 13.72 -2.44 -0.70
N TYR A 110 12.66 -2.09 -1.44
CA TYR A 110 12.72 -1.72 -2.86
C TYR A 110 11.97 -0.42 -3.11
N PRO A 111 12.45 0.43 -4.03
CA PRO A 111 11.76 1.68 -4.34
C PRO A 111 10.46 1.43 -5.11
N SER A 112 9.56 2.42 -5.11
CA SER A 112 8.41 2.42 -6.00
C SER A 112 8.83 2.62 -7.45
N GLY A 113 8.00 2.17 -8.39
CA GLY A 113 8.29 2.28 -9.82
C GLY A 113 7.33 1.45 -10.65
N PRO A 114 7.69 1.15 -11.91
CA PRO A 114 6.90 0.26 -12.75
C PRO A 114 6.72 -1.10 -12.09
N LYS A 115 5.50 -1.66 -12.23
CA LYS A 115 5.16 -2.92 -11.58
C LYS A 115 6.08 -4.05 -12.02
N GLY A 116 6.60 -4.78 -11.03
CA GLY A 116 7.48 -5.94 -11.22
C GLY A 116 8.95 -5.60 -11.38
N GLU A 117 9.27 -4.36 -11.73
CA GLU A 117 10.66 -3.95 -11.89
C GLU A 117 11.32 -3.79 -10.53
N GLY A 118 12.45 -4.46 -10.32
CA GLY A 118 13.13 -4.45 -9.03
C GLY A 118 12.59 -5.43 -7.99
N PHE A 119 11.51 -6.15 -8.31
CA PHE A 119 10.87 -7.10 -7.39
C PHE A 119 11.06 -8.56 -7.78
N ILE A 120 11.83 -8.83 -8.81
CA ILE A 120 11.92 -10.17 -9.44
C ILE A 120 12.45 -11.23 -8.48
N ASN A 121 13.34 -10.85 -7.57
CA ASN A 121 14.07 -11.77 -6.72
C ASN A 121 13.80 -11.61 -5.22
N TRP A 122 12.70 -10.95 -4.85
CA TRP A 122 12.43 -10.80 -3.43
C TRP A 122 11.46 -11.82 -2.89
#